data_a23d603d08ef47b9be321a5def9ba99e
#
_entry.id   a23d603d08ef47b9be321a5def9ba99e
#
_cell.length_a   1.000
_cell.length_b   1.000
_cell.length_c   1.000
_cell.angle_alpha   90.00
_cell.angle_beta   90.00
_cell.angle_gamma   90.00
#
_symmetry.space_group_name_H-M   'P 1'
#
loop_
_entity.id
_entity.type
_entity.pdbx_description
1 polymer ?
#
loop_
_entity_poly.entity_id
_entity_poly.type
_entity_poly.pdbx_seq_one_letter_code
_entity_poly.pdbx_strand_id
1 'polypeptide(L)'
;MRKVYTSKTKPAVLLVHNVFYNNGANAQLMHGRIARYYNLPAVSMQSTIYPEVVAGRIENREITPDDLHPNDAGHALVASVITYFLDKVKTEDATEQSEPDYPTPLTKNTYEKSIRHQNSDENVVCHGFVADTSAQRDITDCFKHGWTASKKGDSITLDVEGCNISCLLYTSD
;
A
#
# COMPACT_ATOMS: atom_id res chain seq x y z
N MET A 1 -8.37 -1.85 -3.52
CA MET A 1 -9.47 -0.94 -3.17
C MET A 1 -10.64 -1.69 -2.54
N ARG A 2 -11.26 -2.68 -3.18
CA ARG A 2 -12.46 -3.35 -2.63
C ARG A 2 -12.26 -3.90 -1.21
N LYS A 3 -11.14 -4.58 -0.92
CA LYS A 3 -10.84 -5.04 0.45
C LYS A 3 -10.86 -3.91 1.50
N VAL A 4 -10.46 -2.71 1.13
CA VAL A 4 -10.49 -1.55 2.03
C VAL A 4 -11.93 -1.09 2.24
N TYR A 5 -12.71 -0.95 1.17
CA TYR A 5 -14.12 -0.58 1.26
C TYR A 5 -14.99 -1.59 2.01
N THR A 6 -14.73 -2.88 1.81
CA THR A 6 -15.51 -3.95 2.47
C THR A 6 -14.99 -4.29 3.86
N SER A 7 -13.95 -3.61 4.34
CA SER A 7 -13.43 -3.81 5.70
C SER A 7 -14.44 -3.35 6.74
N LYS A 8 -14.41 -3.99 7.91
CA LYS A 8 -15.31 -3.63 9.03
C LYS A 8 -15.15 -2.18 9.49
N THR A 9 -13.96 -1.62 9.34
CA THR A 9 -13.62 -0.27 9.79
C THR A 9 -14.00 0.82 8.79
N LYS A 10 -14.31 0.44 7.53
CA LYS A 10 -14.63 1.38 6.43
C LYS A 10 -13.73 2.62 6.43
N PRO A 11 -12.41 2.48 6.36
CA PRO A 11 -11.50 3.61 6.49
C PRO A 11 -11.67 4.58 5.32
N ALA A 12 -11.46 5.87 5.58
CA ALA A 12 -11.32 6.86 4.52
C ALA A 12 -10.08 6.53 3.65
N VAL A 13 -10.18 6.80 2.36
CA VAL A 13 -9.11 6.50 1.39
C VAL A 13 -8.74 7.77 0.65
N LEU A 14 -7.45 8.10 0.67
CA LEU A 14 -6.84 9.13 -0.15
C LEU A 14 -5.75 8.49 -1.01
N LEU A 15 -5.82 8.69 -2.32
CA LEU A 15 -4.76 8.26 -3.22
C LEU A 15 -3.67 9.33 -3.30
N VAL A 16 -2.43 8.94 -3.03
CA VAL A 16 -1.26 9.82 -3.15
C VAL A 16 -0.47 9.36 -4.38
N HIS A 17 -0.42 10.21 -5.40
CA HIS A 17 0.31 9.93 -6.63
C HIS A 17 1.71 10.54 -6.56
N ASN A 18 2.71 9.68 -6.38
CA ASN A 18 4.11 10.10 -6.48
C ASN A 18 4.55 10.20 -7.95
N VAL A 19 5.75 10.73 -8.18
CA VAL A 19 6.31 11.02 -9.49
C VAL A 19 7.82 10.81 -9.47
N PHE A 20 8.41 10.41 -10.59
CA PHE A 20 9.85 10.51 -10.78
C PHE A 20 10.22 11.96 -11.03
N TYR A 21 10.96 12.58 -10.11
CA TYR A 21 11.26 14.00 -10.14
C TYR A 21 12.28 14.40 -11.22
N ASN A 22 12.99 13.45 -11.83
CA ASN A 22 13.89 13.71 -12.94
C ASN A 22 13.19 13.81 -14.31
N ASN A 23 12.02 13.16 -14.48
CA ASN A 23 11.38 13.07 -15.80
C ASN A 23 9.86 13.15 -15.80
N GLY A 24 9.22 13.24 -14.63
CA GLY A 24 7.77 13.33 -14.50
C GLY A 24 7.02 11.99 -14.70
N ALA A 25 7.71 10.87 -14.90
CA ALA A 25 7.06 9.58 -15.07
C ALA A 25 6.30 9.15 -13.78
N ASN A 26 5.11 8.59 -13.95
CA ASN A 26 4.28 8.12 -12.84
C ASN A 26 3.18 7.16 -13.29
N ALA A 27 2.46 6.59 -12.33
CA ALA A 27 1.32 5.71 -12.56
C ALA A 27 -0.05 6.42 -12.41
N GLN A 28 -0.08 7.75 -12.31
CA GLN A 28 -1.28 8.53 -12.00
C GLN A 28 -2.41 8.29 -13.00
N LEU A 29 -2.11 8.15 -14.29
CA LEU A 29 -3.12 7.90 -15.31
C LEU A 29 -3.89 6.61 -15.03
N MET A 30 -3.19 5.54 -14.66
CA MET A 30 -3.79 4.23 -14.36
C MET A 30 -4.52 4.25 -13.01
N HIS A 31 -3.90 4.80 -11.99
CA HIS A 31 -4.51 4.94 -10.65
C HIS A 31 -5.70 5.89 -10.66
N GLY A 32 -5.65 6.95 -11.46
CA GLY A 32 -6.76 7.90 -11.63
C GLY A 32 -8.02 7.27 -12.22
N ARG A 33 -7.90 6.19 -13.01
CA ARG A 33 -9.07 5.41 -13.44
C ARG A 33 -9.77 4.75 -12.26
N ILE A 34 -9.01 4.21 -11.32
CA ILE A 34 -9.51 3.62 -10.07
C ILE A 34 -10.13 4.71 -9.19
N ALA A 35 -9.44 5.84 -9.03
CA ALA A 35 -9.94 6.97 -8.28
C ALA A 35 -11.32 7.42 -8.77
N ARG A 36 -11.45 7.66 -10.06
CA ARG A 36 -12.73 8.07 -10.66
C ARG A 36 -13.83 7.03 -10.52
N TYR A 37 -13.48 5.75 -10.74
CA TYR A 37 -14.47 4.67 -10.69
C TYR A 37 -15.05 4.47 -9.30
N TYR A 38 -14.23 4.60 -8.27
CA TYR A 38 -14.63 4.44 -6.87
C TYR A 38 -14.89 5.77 -6.15
N ASN A 39 -14.95 6.88 -6.87
CA ASN A 39 -15.13 8.22 -6.32
C ASN A 39 -14.17 8.53 -5.16
N LEU A 40 -12.87 8.26 -5.39
CA LEU A 40 -11.83 8.47 -4.39
C LEU A 40 -11.12 9.79 -4.57
N PRO A 41 -10.88 10.54 -3.50
CA PRO A 41 -10.01 11.70 -3.55
C PRO A 41 -8.56 11.29 -3.86
N ALA A 42 -7.84 12.19 -4.52
CA ALA A 42 -6.44 11.99 -4.86
C ALA A 42 -5.65 13.29 -4.77
N VAL A 43 -4.40 13.20 -4.33
CA VAL A 43 -3.40 14.26 -4.42
C VAL A 43 -2.25 13.84 -5.33
N SER A 44 -1.64 14.81 -6.02
CA SER A 44 -0.66 14.54 -7.08
C SER A 44 0.61 15.36 -6.88
N MET A 45 1.71 14.66 -6.69
CA MET A 45 3.03 15.29 -6.65
C MET A 45 3.45 15.80 -8.02
N GLN A 46 2.95 15.19 -9.10
CA GLN A 46 3.17 15.68 -10.47
C GLN A 46 2.56 17.07 -10.70
N SER A 47 1.43 17.37 -10.05
CA SER A 47 0.73 18.66 -10.22
C SER A 47 1.14 19.71 -9.19
N THR A 48 1.91 19.34 -8.18
CA THR A 48 2.29 20.19 -7.06
C THR A 48 3.80 20.38 -6.93
N ILE A 49 4.54 19.36 -6.52
CA ILE A 49 5.99 19.46 -6.25
C ILE A 49 6.81 19.44 -7.56
N TYR A 50 6.46 18.57 -8.51
CA TYR A 50 7.22 18.39 -9.74
C TYR A 50 7.38 19.68 -10.56
N PRO A 51 6.36 20.56 -10.72
CA PRO A 51 6.54 21.84 -11.40
C PRO A 51 7.56 22.76 -10.73
N GLU A 52 7.73 22.67 -9.41
CA GLU A 52 8.73 23.43 -8.67
C GLU A 52 10.15 22.95 -8.98
N VAL A 53 10.30 21.61 -9.12
CA VAL A 53 11.57 21.00 -9.54
C VAL A 53 11.90 21.37 -10.99
N VAL A 54 10.93 21.28 -11.90
CA VAL A 54 11.13 21.66 -13.32
C VAL A 54 11.50 23.13 -13.47
N ALA A 55 10.94 23.99 -12.62
CA ALA A 55 11.25 25.42 -12.61
C ALA A 55 12.58 25.77 -11.90
N GLY A 56 13.29 24.79 -11.38
CA GLY A 56 14.55 24.99 -10.63
C GLY A 56 14.38 25.72 -9.30
N ARG A 57 13.16 25.73 -8.71
CA ARG A 57 12.93 26.31 -7.38
C ARG A 57 13.20 25.30 -6.26
N ILE A 58 13.21 24.04 -6.60
CA ILE A 58 13.60 22.93 -5.72
C ILE A 58 14.57 22.04 -6.50
N GLU A 59 15.74 21.80 -5.94
CA GLU A 59 16.70 20.86 -6.53
C GLU A 59 16.26 19.43 -6.26
N ASN A 60 16.24 18.59 -7.30
CA ASN A 60 15.78 17.20 -7.20
C ASN A 60 16.49 16.43 -6.05
N ARG A 61 17.82 16.62 -5.92
CA ARG A 61 18.62 15.92 -4.92
C ARG A 61 18.43 16.43 -3.48
N GLU A 62 17.80 17.56 -3.30
CA GLU A 62 17.40 18.03 -1.97
C GLU A 62 16.23 17.24 -1.40
N ILE A 63 15.37 16.66 -2.25
CA ILE A 63 14.13 16.02 -1.84
C ILE A 63 14.10 14.50 -2.07
N THR A 64 15.02 13.95 -2.85
CA THR A 64 15.11 12.51 -3.15
C THR A 64 16.53 12.06 -3.46
N PRO A 65 16.99 10.92 -2.96
CA PRO A 65 18.30 10.35 -3.29
C PRO A 65 18.30 9.61 -4.65
N ASP A 66 17.15 9.16 -5.13
CA ASP A 66 17.00 8.25 -6.28
C ASP A 66 15.94 8.67 -7.30
N ASP A 67 15.56 9.95 -7.28
CA ASP A 67 14.54 10.57 -8.12
C ASP A 67 13.08 10.19 -7.82
N LEU A 68 12.80 9.24 -6.94
CA LEU A 68 11.45 8.75 -6.63
C LEU A 68 11.12 8.75 -5.14
N HIS A 69 11.98 8.14 -4.32
CA HIS A 69 11.73 7.96 -2.89
C HIS A 69 12.10 9.23 -2.13
N PRO A 70 11.15 9.89 -1.45
CA PRO A 70 11.45 11.11 -0.71
C PRO A 70 12.43 10.83 0.44
N ASN A 71 13.37 11.75 0.64
CA ASN A 71 14.08 11.89 1.91
C ASN A 71 13.24 12.72 2.91
N ASP A 72 13.77 13.10 4.06
CA ASP A 72 13.02 13.84 5.08
C ASP A 72 12.44 15.16 4.54
N ALA A 73 13.20 15.91 3.75
CA ALA A 73 12.73 17.14 3.12
C ALA A 73 11.61 16.86 2.10
N GLY A 74 11.76 15.83 1.28
CA GLY A 74 10.74 15.38 0.33
C GLY A 74 9.48 14.90 1.04
N HIS A 75 9.61 14.14 2.14
CA HIS A 75 8.46 13.74 2.97
C HIS A 75 7.73 14.94 3.57
N ALA A 76 8.44 15.98 4.02
CA ALA A 76 7.81 17.21 4.51
C ALA A 76 6.98 17.91 3.43
N LEU A 77 7.47 17.96 2.18
CA LEU A 77 6.72 18.51 1.05
C LEU A 77 5.47 17.67 0.74
N VAL A 78 5.60 16.35 0.66
CA VAL A 78 4.46 15.45 0.44
C VAL A 78 3.43 15.61 1.55
N ALA A 79 3.86 15.68 2.80
CA ALA A 79 2.99 15.93 3.95
C ALA A 79 2.25 17.27 3.84
N SER A 80 2.92 18.33 3.37
CA SER A 80 2.28 19.63 3.17
C SER A 80 1.15 19.59 2.13
N VAL A 81 1.34 18.85 1.03
CA VAL A 81 0.30 18.65 0.01
C VAL A 81 -0.89 17.89 0.58
N ILE A 82 -0.64 16.83 1.34
CA ILE A 82 -1.70 16.05 2.00
C ILE A 82 -2.45 16.90 3.02
N THR A 83 -1.73 17.63 3.87
CA THR A 83 -2.33 18.50 4.89
C THR A 83 -3.18 19.59 4.26
N TYR A 84 -2.70 20.24 3.20
CA TYR A 84 -3.48 21.22 2.47
C TYR A 84 -4.79 20.64 1.94
N PHE A 85 -4.76 19.43 1.38
CA PHE A 85 -5.97 18.74 0.96
C PHE A 85 -6.92 18.48 2.13
N LEU A 86 -6.41 17.96 3.25
CA LEU A 86 -7.22 17.68 4.44
C LEU A 86 -7.85 18.95 5.04
N ASP A 87 -7.11 20.06 5.05
CA ASP A 87 -7.64 21.36 5.49
C ASP A 87 -8.76 21.85 4.58
N LYS A 88 -8.67 21.62 3.26
CA LYS A 88 -9.76 21.91 2.34
C LYS A 88 -11.00 21.06 2.64
N VAL A 89 -10.82 19.76 2.80
CA VAL A 89 -11.93 18.86 3.16
C VAL A 89 -12.58 19.27 4.47
N LYS A 90 -11.80 19.72 5.45
CA LYS A 90 -12.31 20.16 6.74
C LYS A 90 -13.14 21.46 6.66
N THR A 91 -12.83 22.33 5.70
CA THR A 91 -13.53 23.62 5.51
C THR A 91 -14.75 23.52 4.59
N GLU A 92 -14.84 22.46 3.79
CA GLU A 92 -16.01 22.17 2.97
C GLU A 92 -17.07 21.51 3.85
N ASP A 93 -18.32 22.01 3.79
CA ASP A 93 -19.45 21.37 4.46
C ASP A 93 -19.57 19.94 3.92
N ALA A 94 -19.21 18.97 4.76
CA ALA A 94 -19.38 17.57 4.43
C ALA A 94 -20.88 17.30 4.26
N THR A 95 -21.35 17.26 3.02
CA THR A 95 -22.62 16.62 2.72
C THR A 95 -22.53 15.17 3.18
N GLU A 96 -23.49 14.72 3.98
CA GLU A 96 -23.57 13.31 4.38
C GLU A 96 -23.40 12.45 3.13
N GLN A 97 -22.27 11.75 3.06
CA GLN A 97 -22.09 10.79 2.00
C GLN A 97 -23.07 9.65 2.26
N SER A 98 -23.99 9.44 1.33
CA SER A 98 -24.75 8.19 1.27
C SER A 98 -23.77 7.01 1.35
N GLU A 99 -24.19 5.93 2.02
CA GLU A 99 -23.41 4.67 2.04
C GLU A 99 -22.84 4.41 0.63
N PRO A 100 -21.51 4.18 0.52
CA PRO A 100 -20.92 4.02 -0.81
C PRO A 100 -21.57 2.82 -1.50
N ASP A 101 -22.19 3.08 -2.64
CA ASP A 101 -22.58 2.02 -3.56
C ASP A 101 -21.28 1.35 -4.02
N TYR A 102 -21.11 0.08 -3.68
CA TYR A 102 -19.94 -0.70 -4.11
C TYR A 102 -20.15 -1.18 -5.54
N PRO A 103 -19.70 -0.42 -6.54
CA PRO A 103 -19.93 -0.78 -7.93
C PRO A 103 -19.31 -2.14 -8.23
N THR A 104 -19.76 -2.76 -9.31
CA THR A 104 -19.13 -3.96 -9.86
C THR A 104 -17.62 -3.74 -9.95
N PRO A 105 -16.76 -4.74 -9.70
CA PRO A 105 -15.32 -4.55 -9.83
C PRO A 105 -14.92 -3.98 -11.19
N LEU A 106 -14.07 -2.97 -11.22
CA LEU A 106 -13.53 -2.39 -12.45
C LEU A 106 -12.72 -3.42 -13.28
N THR A 107 -12.19 -4.42 -12.62
CA THR A 107 -11.41 -5.53 -13.22
C THR A 107 -11.92 -6.86 -12.69
N LYS A 108 -11.37 -7.98 -13.17
CA LYS A 108 -11.74 -9.34 -12.72
C LYS A 108 -11.61 -9.56 -11.21
N ASN A 109 -10.87 -8.68 -10.50
CA ASN A 109 -10.76 -8.68 -9.04
C ASN A 109 -10.41 -10.05 -8.40
N THR A 110 -9.55 -10.80 -9.05
CA THR A 110 -9.21 -12.20 -8.75
C THR A 110 -8.73 -12.39 -7.29
N TYR A 111 -8.09 -11.39 -6.71
CA TYR A 111 -7.50 -11.46 -5.37
C TYR A 111 -8.35 -10.82 -4.26
N GLU A 112 -9.60 -10.46 -4.51
CA GLU A 112 -10.46 -9.84 -3.49
C GLU A 112 -10.61 -10.71 -2.25
N LYS A 113 -10.74 -12.02 -2.44
CA LYS A 113 -10.91 -12.99 -1.37
C LYS A 113 -9.60 -13.61 -0.87
N SER A 114 -8.44 -13.08 -1.31
CA SER A 114 -7.15 -13.63 -0.85
C SER A 114 -7.00 -13.50 0.67
N ILE A 115 -6.51 -14.54 1.30
CA ILE A 115 -6.23 -14.62 2.73
C ILE A 115 -4.72 -14.78 2.89
N ARG A 116 -4.15 -14.15 3.91
CA ARG A 116 -2.78 -14.38 4.33
C ARG A 116 -2.81 -15.25 5.58
N HIS A 117 -2.16 -16.39 5.50
CA HIS A 117 -1.93 -17.26 6.65
C HIS A 117 -0.70 -16.81 7.43
N GLN A 118 -0.80 -16.87 8.75
CA GLN A 118 0.23 -16.43 9.70
C GLN A 118 0.41 -17.47 10.79
N ASN A 119 1.45 -17.36 11.56
CA ASN A 119 1.79 -18.31 12.63
C ASN A 119 0.82 -18.30 13.83
N SER A 120 -0.15 -17.39 13.83
CA SER A 120 -1.29 -17.38 14.76
C SER A 120 -2.48 -18.21 14.29
N ASP A 121 -2.44 -18.77 13.09
CA ASP A 121 -3.56 -19.51 12.51
C ASP A 121 -3.57 -20.94 13.09
N GLU A 122 -4.72 -21.38 13.57
CA GLU A 122 -4.88 -22.69 14.24
C GLU A 122 -4.92 -23.88 13.27
N ASN A 123 -5.20 -23.63 11.99
CA ASN A 123 -5.33 -24.66 10.96
C ASN A 123 -4.01 -25.04 10.27
N VAL A 124 -2.89 -24.73 10.89
CA VAL A 124 -1.56 -25.01 10.34
C VAL A 124 -0.91 -26.13 11.11
N VAL A 125 -0.49 -27.19 10.43
CA VAL A 125 0.23 -28.32 11.01
C VAL A 125 1.71 -28.21 10.65
N CYS A 126 2.55 -28.10 11.67
CA CYS A 126 4.00 -27.96 11.53
C CYS A 126 4.72 -29.24 12.00
N HIS A 127 5.63 -29.74 11.17
CA HIS A 127 6.62 -30.75 11.51
C HIS A 127 8.01 -30.16 11.31
N GLY A 128 8.69 -29.78 12.41
CA GLY A 128 10.00 -29.12 12.39
C GLY A 128 9.95 -27.60 12.14
N PHE A 129 8.89 -27.08 11.56
CA PHE A 129 8.66 -25.64 11.48
C PHE A 129 8.24 -25.07 12.84
N VAL A 130 8.81 -23.95 13.22
CA VAL A 130 8.47 -23.19 14.42
C VAL A 130 7.99 -21.78 14.06
N ALA A 131 7.07 -21.26 14.85
CA ALA A 131 6.56 -19.91 14.66
C ALA A 131 7.70 -18.87 14.80
N ASP A 132 7.80 -17.95 13.85
CA ASP A 132 8.68 -16.79 13.99
C ASP A 132 8.01 -15.77 14.92
N THR A 133 8.51 -15.69 16.16
CA THR A 133 8.03 -14.75 17.18
C THR A 133 8.81 -13.45 17.22
N SER A 134 9.76 -13.25 16.30
CA SER A 134 10.56 -12.03 16.25
C SER A 134 9.68 -10.81 15.96
N ALA A 135 9.92 -9.73 16.71
CA ALA A 135 9.24 -8.48 16.47
C ALA A 135 9.70 -7.86 15.13
N GLN A 136 8.79 -7.21 14.45
CA GLN A 136 9.14 -6.38 13.30
C GLN A 136 10.10 -5.27 13.74
N ARG A 137 11.27 -5.20 13.15
CA ARG A 137 12.33 -4.24 13.49
C ARG A 137 12.48 -3.14 12.47
N ASP A 138 12.06 -3.38 11.22
CA ASP A 138 12.25 -2.48 10.09
C ASP A 138 11.00 -2.46 9.21
N ILE A 139 10.90 -1.45 8.36
CA ILE A 139 9.86 -1.32 7.33
C ILE A 139 9.83 -2.55 6.41
N THR A 140 11.00 -3.11 6.11
CA THR A 140 11.15 -4.30 5.26
C THR A 140 10.68 -5.59 5.93
N ASP A 141 10.48 -5.60 7.22
CA ASP A 141 10.01 -6.74 8.01
C ASP A 141 8.48 -6.95 7.95
N CYS A 142 7.80 -6.38 6.97
CA CYS A 142 6.34 -6.41 6.85
C CYS A 142 5.73 -7.83 6.73
N PHE A 143 6.55 -8.85 6.49
CA PHE A 143 6.14 -10.25 6.37
C PHE A 143 6.49 -11.11 7.58
N LYS A 144 6.80 -10.52 8.72
CA LYS A 144 6.93 -11.25 9.99
C LYS A 144 5.64 -11.98 10.34
N HIS A 145 5.68 -12.83 11.34
CA HIS A 145 4.61 -13.74 11.74
C HIS A 145 4.43 -14.96 10.82
N GLY A 146 5.51 -15.38 10.19
CA GLY A 146 5.59 -16.65 9.47
C GLY A 146 6.15 -17.78 10.33
N TRP A 147 6.82 -18.70 9.69
CA TRP A 147 7.45 -19.87 10.33
C TRP A 147 8.87 -20.02 9.82
N THR A 148 9.72 -20.60 10.65
CA THR A 148 11.11 -20.91 10.31
C THR A 148 11.38 -22.40 10.45
N ALA A 149 12.25 -22.95 9.58
CA ALA A 149 12.73 -24.32 9.65
C ALA A 149 14.20 -24.37 9.21
N SER A 150 14.94 -25.35 9.70
CA SER A 150 16.39 -25.47 9.42
C SER A 150 16.83 -26.86 9.01
N LYS A 151 15.96 -27.86 9.02
CA LYS A 151 16.32 -29.24 8.74
C LYS A 151 15.65 -29.75 7.48
N LYS A 152 16.41 -30.52 6.69
CA LYS A 152 15.84 -31.26 5.56
C LYS A 152 14.77 -32.23 6.05
N GLY A 153 13.58 -32.13 5.48
CA GLY A 153 12.44 -32.98 5.85
C GLY A 153 11.41 -32.25 6.73
N ASP A 154 11.74 -31.06 7.26
CA ASP A 154 10.75 -30.23 7.91
C ASP A 154 9.63 -29.88 6.93
N SER A 155 8.38 -29.88 7.41
CA SER A 155 7.22 -29.60 6.59
C SER A 155 6.20 -28.75 7.32
N ILE A 156 5.43 -27.98 6.55
CA ILE A 156 4.27 -27.23 6.98
C ILE A 156 3.10 -27.61 6.09
N THR A 157 1.96 -27.88 6.71
CA THR A 157 0.74 -28.28 6.00
C THR A 157 -0.39 -27.34 6.38
N LEU A 158 -1.04 -26.79 5.36
CA LEU A 158 -2.24 -25.98 5.49
C LEU A 158 -3.35 -26.63 4.69
N ASP A 159 -4.53 -26.71 5.27
CA ASP A 159 -5.74 -27.08 4.54
C ASP A 159 -6.41 -25.79 4.05
N VAL A 160 -6.37 -25.57 2.74
CA VAL A 160 -6.83 -24.34 2.13
C VAL A 160 -7.69 -24.60 0.90
N GLU A 161 -8.73 -23.81 0.75
CA GLU A 161 -9.55 -23.77 -0.45
C GLU A 161 -9.17 -22.53 -1.28
N GLY A 162 -8.66 -22.74 -2.48
CA GLY A 162 -8.25 -21.62 -3.36
C GLY A 162 -7.77 -22.07 -4.72
N CYS A 163 -7.86 -21.16 -5.69
CA CYS A 163 -7.35 -21.37 -7.04
C CYS A 163 -5.90 -20.90 -7.25
N ASN A 164 -5.36 -20.16 -6.27
CA ASN A 164 -3.98 -19.66 -6.28
C ASN A 164 -3.40 -19.74 -4.87
N ILE A 165 -2.24 -20.36 -4.75
CA ILE A 165 -1.47 -20.39 -3.51
C ILE A 165 -0.12 -19.74 -3.80
N SER A 166 0.27 -18.76 -2.99
CA SER A 166 1.55 -18.09 -3.09
C SER A 166 2.29 -18.20 -1.76
N CYS A 167 3.54 -18.61 -1.83
CA CYS A 167 4.43 -18.65 -0.68
C CYS A 167 5.49 -17.55 -0.84
N LEU A 168 5.70 -16.75 0.20
CA LEU A 168 6.80 -15.82 0.29
C LEU A 168 7.90 -16.49 1.13
N LEU A 169 8.99 -16.85 0.46
CA LEU A 169 10.11 -17.53 1.08
C LEU A 169 11.27 -16.55 1.26
N TYR A 170 11.79 -16.48 2.48
CA TYR A 170 13.05 -15.83 2.78
C TYR A 170 14.08 -16.89 3.09
N THR A 171 15.24 -16.78 2.45
CA THR A 171 16.43 -17.52 2.84
C THR A 171 17.38 -16.53 3.53
N SER A 172 17.91 -16.89 4.69
CA SER A 172 19.07 -16.20 5.23
C SER A 172 20.31 -16.70 4.47
N ASP A 173 21.04 -15.80 3.87
CA ASP A 173 22.38 -16.06 3.36
C ASP A 173 23.35 -16.40 4.51
#